data_1ce39a7352be3fa811521eab0d4fd1ef
#
_entry.id   1ce39a7352be3fa811521eab0d4fd1ef
#
_cell.length_a   1.000
_cell.length_b   1.000
_cell.length_c   1.000
_cell.angle_alpha   90.00
_cell.angle_beta   90.00
_cell.angle_gamma   90.00
#
_symmetry.space_group_name_H-M   'P 1'
#
loop_
_entity.id
_entity.type
_entity.pdbx_description
1 polymer ?
#
loop_
_entity_poly.entity_id
_entity_poly.type
_entity_poly.pdbx_seq_one_letter_code
_entity_poly.pdbx_strand_id
1 'polypeptide(L)'
;MKLWLRTILWIVLSFIFVQTVYSKRNEKAQPYSSKQNRTMKKIFLCSSFADVASILSKTVSSSLKGKTVAFIPTASIHEEYTQYVEDGKSALRTLGLTIKEVEITQFDKNQITKILNDCDCIYVSGGNTFFLIQELRKTGIDKLIKEQVEMGKLYIGESAGTIILSPNIEYAKKMDDYLTLTPNFNDFTGLGIIDFYPVVHFNCFPFEEATRNIINEYGHLPLKPITNQQAIVITGDAVSILGKTSKTE
;
A
#
# COMPACT_ATOMS: atom_id res chain seq x y z
N MET A 1 73.80 -13.79 -27.75
CA MET A 1 72.99 -12.65 -28.15
C MET A 1 71.60 -13.00 -28.71
N LYS A 2 71.44 -14.09 -29.47
CA LYS A 2 70.13 -14.46 -30.05
C LYS A 2 69.13 -15.12 -29.10
N LEU A 3 69.55 -15.69 -27.99
CA LEU A 3 68.65 -16.35 -27.04
C LEU A 3 67.92 -15.35 -26.12
N TRP A 4 68.54 -14.24 -25.73
CA TRP A 4 68.00 -13.23 -24.89
C TRP A 4 66.87 -12.39 -25.55
N LEU A 5 67.02 -12.14 -26.86
CA LEU A 5 65.99 -11.41 -27.60
C LEU A 5 64.68 -12.25 -27.75
N ARG A 6 64.78 -13.57 -27.82
CA ARG A 6 63.60 -14.44 -27.91
C ARG A 6 62.81 -14.48 -26.61
N THR A 7 63.49 -14.47 -25.46
CA THR A 7 62.81 -14.45 -24.14
C THR A 7 62.10 -13.14 -23.86
N ILE A 8 62.71 -12.02 -24.24
CA ILE A 8 62.07 -10.68 -24.08
C ILE A 8 60.83 -10.54 -24.99
N LEU A 9 60.91 -11.06 -26.22
CA LEU A 9 59.79 -11.04 -27.18
C LEU A 9 58.59 -11.86 -26.68
N TRP A 10 58.84 -13.02 -26.03
CA TRP A 10 57.77 -13.84 -25.42
C TRP A 10 57.11 -13.15 -24.20
N ILE A 11 57.86 -12.46 -23.36
CA ILE A 11 57.33 -11.73 -22.22
C ILE A 11 56.51 -10.54 -22.68
N VAL A 12 56.94 -9.81 -23.71
CA VAL A 12 56.15 -8.66 -24.24
C VAL A 12 54.87 -9.13 -24.92
N LEU A 13 54.91 -10.23 -25.70
CA LEU A 13 53.73 -10.80 -26.35
C LEU A 13 52.72 -11.35 -25.32
N SER A 14 53.19 -11.97 -24.22
CA SER A 14 52.31 -12.43 -23.15
C SER A 14 51.65 -11.26 -22.38
N PHE A 15 52.37 -10.15 -22.17
CA PHE A 15 51.83 -8.94 -21.54
C PHE A 15 50.77 -8.25 -22.42
N ILE A 16 51.01 -8.18 -23.74
CA ILE A 16 50.04 -7.63 -24.69
C ILE A 16 48.80 -8.52 -24.77
N PHE A 17 48.96 -9.85 -24.76
CA PHE A 17 47.84 -10.77 -24.77
C PHE A 17 46.98 -10.71 -23.48
N VAL A 18 47.62 -10.60 -22.32
CA VAL A 18 46.93 -10.42 -21.04
C VAL A 18 46.19 -9.09 -21.01
N GLN A 19 46.77 -8.00 -21.49
CA GLN A 19 46.10 -6.70 -21.57
C GLN A 19 44.90 -6.72 -22.53
N THR A 20 45.03 -7.41 -23.69
CA THR A 20 43.93 -7.51 -24.67
C THR A 20 42.77 -8.37 -24.15
N VAL A 21 43.06 -9.43 -23.40
CA VAL A 21 42.03 -10.26 -22.74
C VAL A 21 41.37 -9.51 -21.59
N TYR A 22 42.14 -8.72 -20.83
CA TYR A 22 41.62 -7.89 -19.73
C TYR A 22 40.76 -6.73 -20.25
N SER A 23 41.15 -6.09 -21.37
CA SER A 23 40.36 -5.02 -22.02
C SER A 23 39.06 -5.59 -22.60
N LYS A 24 39.08 -6.71 -23.29
CA LYS A 24 37.86 -7.35 -23.82
C LYS A 24 36.92 -7.89 -22.74
N ARG A 25 37.44 -8.19 -21.54
CA ARG A 25 36.59 -8.61 -20.40
C ARG A 25 35.89 -7.44 -19.74
N ASN A 26 36.49 -6.24 -19.78
CA ASN A 26 35.91 -5.03 -19.24
C ASN A 26 34.93 -4.30 -20.19
N GLU A 27 35.06 -4.54 -21.52
CA GLU A 27 34.10 -3.97 -22.48
C GLU A 27 32.74 -4.67 -22.48
N LYS A 28 32.60 -5.84 -21.83
CA LYS A 28 31.32 -6.56 -21.71
C LYS A 28 30.58 -6.31 -20.38
N ALA A 29 31.15 -5.54 -19.48
CA ALA A 29 30.44 -5.05 -18.30
C ALA A 29 29.80 -3.68 -18.59
N GLN A 30 28.91 -3.62 -19.56
CA GLN A 30 27.89 -2.55 -19.50
C GLN A 30 27.16 -2.71 -18.15
N PRO A 31 26.97 -1.61 -17.39
CA PRO A 31 26.10 -1.68 -16.23
C PRO A 31 24.75 -2.16 -16.76
N TYR A 32 24.36 -3.36 -16.37
CA TYR A 32 23.01 -3.87 -16.54
C TYR A 32 22.11 -2.89 -15.78
N SER A 33 21.71 -1.84 -16.49
CA SER A 33 20.61 -0.99 -16.08
C SER A 33 19.40 -1.90 -16.07
N SER A 34 19.22 -2.61 -14.96
CA SER A 34 17.93 -3.15 -14.59
C SER A 34 17.01 -1.95 -14.38
N LYS A 35 16.47 -1.38 -15.46
CA LYS A 35 15.12 -0.88 -15.41
C LYS A 35 14.27 -2.11 -15.10
N GLN A 36 14.31 -2.53 -13.83
CA GLN A 36 13.30 -3.35 -13.25
C GLN A 36 12.02 -2.66 -13.66
N ASN A 37 11.20 -3.33 -14.43
CA ASN A 37 9.87 -2.87 -14.83
C ASN A 37 9.08 -2.76 -13.52
N ARG A 38 9.28 -1.63 -12.80
CA ARG A 38 8.68 -1.37 -11.51
C ARG A 38 7.22 -1.21 -11.82
N THR A 39 6.44 -2.24 -11.59
CA THR A 39 5.00 -2.18 -11.73
C THR A 39 4.50 -1.00 -10.92
N MET A 40 3.79 -0.09 -11.58
CA MET A 40 3.35 1.15 -10.94
C MET A 40 2.34 0.83 -9.84
N LYS A 41 2.61 1.25 -8.62
CA LYS A 41 1.64 1.21 -7.51
C LYS A 41 0.35 1.90 -7.94
N LYS A 42 -0.78 1.33 -7.58
CA LYS A 42 -2.12 1.87 -7.79
C LYS A 42 -2.86 1.79 -6.47
N ILE A 43 -2.99 2.92 -5.80
CA ILE A 43 -3.57 2.97 -4.46
C ILE A 43 -4.59 4.09 -4.40
N PHE A 44 -5.75 3.79 -3.82
CA PHE A 44 -6.82 4.72 -3.54
C PHE A 44 -7.13 4.66 -2.04
N LEU A 45 -6.94 5.77 -1.34
CA LEU A 45 -7.12 5.87 0.11
C LEU A 45 -8.19 6.92 0.41
N CYS A 46 -9.12 6.60 1.29
CA CYS A 46 -10.21 7.49 1.66
C CYS A 46 -10.59 7.32 3.12
N SER A 47 -11.37 8.27 3.59
CA SER A 47 -12.05 8.19 4.89
C SER A 47 -13.35 7.40 4.78
N SER A 48 -14.22 7.78 3.84
CA SER A 48 -15.51 7.15 3.53
C SER A 48 -15.55 6.83 2.03
N PHE A 49 -15.57 5.54 1.69
CA PHE A 49 -15.51 5.13 0.29
C PHE A 49 -16.78 5.45 -0.48
N ALA A 50 -17.93 5.28 0.13
CA ALA A 50 -19.22 5.56 -0.51
C ALA A 50 -19.31 7.03 -0.98
N ASP A 51 -18.74 7.97 -0.22
CA ASP A 51 -18.74 9.39 -0.55
C ASP A 51 -17.84 9.75 -1.73
N VAL A 52 -16.79 8.96 -2.00
CA VAL A 52 -15.75 9.27 -2.98
C VAL A 52 -15.58 8.21 -4.08
N ALA A 53 -16.43 7.21 -4.14
CA ALA A 53 -16.36 6.12 -5.13
C ALA A 53 -16.33 6.64 -6.59
N SER A 54 -17.01 7.76 -6.86
CA SER A 54 -16.96 8.41 -8.18
C SER A 54 -15.59 8.97 -8.56
N ILE A 55 -14.72 9.26 -7.58
CA ILE A 55 -13.35 9.70 -7.82
C ILE A 55 -12.53 8.50 -8.32
N LEU A 56 -12.70 7.32 -7.70
CA LEU A 56 -12.01 6.11 -8.12
C LEU A 56 -12.25 5.81 -9.60
N SER A 57 -13.51 5.85 -10.07
CA SER A 57 -13.85 5.57 -11.46
C SER A 57 -13.20 6.53 -12.47
N LYS A 58 -12.89 7.75 -12.05
CA LYS A 58 -12.26 8.78 -12.90
C LYS A 58 -10.72 8.70 -12.89
N THR A 59 -10.14 8.07 -11.87
CA THR A 59 -8.69 8.06 -11.66
C THR A 59 -8.03 6.75 -12.09
N VAL A 60 -8.79 5.65 -12.10
CA VAL A 60 -8.27 4.37 -12.57
C VAL A 60 -8.30 4.32 -14.09
N SER A 61 -7.13 4.12 -14.70
CA SER A 61 -6.94 4.11 -16.16
C SER A 61 -7.62 2.95 -16.90
N SER A 62 -8.05 1.91 -16.16
CA SER A 62 -8.74 0.74 -16.71
C SER A 62 -10.15 0.64 -16.15
N SER A 63 -11.11 0.18 -17.00
CA SER A 63 -12.48 -0.07 -16.54
C SER A 63 -12.48 -1.01 -15.33
N LEU A 64 -13.27 -0.65 -14.32
CA LEU A 64 -13.55 -1.51 -13.15
C LEU A 64 -14.68 -2.51 -13.43
N LYS A 65 -15.49 -2.24 -14.44
CA LYS A 65 -16.64 -3.09 -14.81
C LYS A 65 -16.21 -4.51 -15.16
N GLY A 66 -16.82 -5.47 -14.50
CA GLY A 66 -16.55 -6.91 -14.69
C GLY A 66 -15.33 -7.43 -13.92
N LYS A 67 -14.60 -6.56 -13.21
CA LYS A 67 -13.49 -6.97 -12.35
C LYS A 67 -13.98 -7.49 -11.00
N THR A 68 -13.09 -8.22 -10.32
CA THR A 68 -13.33 -8.80 -9.01
C THR A 68 -12.53 -8.05 -7.95
N VAL A 69 -13.13 -7.86 -6.77
CA VAL A 69 -12.48 -7.25 -5.62
C VAL A 69 -12.51 -8.20 -4.42
N ALA A 70 -11.34 -8.47 -3.83
CA ALA A 70 -11.24 -9.09 -2.51
C ALA A 70 -11.59 -8.04 -1.47
N PHE A 71 -12.74 -8.19 -0.83
CA PHE A 71 -13.26 -7.26 0.17
C PHE A 71 -12.95 -7.80 1.56
N ILE A 72 -12.14 -7.07 2.33
CA ILE A 72 -11.69 -7.45 3.67
C ILE A 72 -12.40 -6.57 4.71
N PRO A 73 -13.47 -7.07 5.38
CA PRO A 73 -14.24 -6.31 6.37
C PRO A 73 -13.67 -6.42 7.80
N THR A 74 -12.59 -7.13 8.01
CA THR A 74 -12.08 -7.57 9.31
C THR A 74 -12.01 -6.46 10.38
N ALA A 75 -11.65 -5.23 9.98
CA ALA A 75 -11.60 -4.11 10.92
C ALA A 75 -12.94 -3.83 11.63
N SER A 76 -14.06 -4.16 10.98
CA SER A 76 -15.43 -3.78 11.43
C SER A 76 -16.17 -4.85 12.23
N ILE A 77 -15.63 -6.07 12.38
CA ILE A 77 -16.41 -7.19 12.95
C ILE A 77 -16.80 -7.03 14.42
N HIS A 78 -16.18 -6.10 15.13
CA HIS A 78 -16.49 -5.78 16.52
C HIS A 78 -17.13 -4.38 16.67
N GLU A 79 -17.43 -3.71 15.55
CA GLU A 79 -18.08 -2.40 15.58
C GLU A 79 -19.60 -2.56 15.73
N GLU A 80 -20.22 -1.71 16.56
CA GLU A 80 -21.70 -1.67 16.71
C GLU A 80 -22.38 -1.08 15.46
N TYR A 81 -21.71 -0.12 14.80
CA TYR A 81 -22.20 0.53 13.59
C TYR A 81 -21.38 0.07 12.38
N THR A 82 -22.01 -0.68 11.50
CA THR A 82 -21.34 -1.28 10.32
C THR A 82 -22.02 -0.90 8.99
N GLN A 83 -22.95 0.07 8.98
CA GLN A 83 -23.65 0.44 7.74
C GLN A 83 -22.69 0.89 6.63
N TYR A 84 -21.58 1.57 6.98
CA TYR A 84 -20.56 1.98 6.01
C TYR A 84 -19.93 0.81 5.23
N VAL A 85 -19.89 -0.39 5.83
CA VAL A 85 -19.39 -1.61 5.15
C VAL A 85 -20.32 -1.99 3.99
N GLU A 86 -21.65 -1.96 4.23
CA GLU A 86 -22.64 -2.26 3.19
C GLU A 86 -22.73 -1.11 2.16
N ASP A 87 -22.56 0.14 2.59
CA ASP A 87 -22.49 1.29 1.69
C ASP A 87 -21.25 1.19 0.77
N GLY A 88 -20.10 0.79 1.31
CA GLY A 88 -18.89 0.50 0.55
C GLY A 88 -19.08 -0.63 -0.48
N LYS A 89 -19.72 -1.74 -0.06
CA LYS A 89 -20.07 -2.85 -0.97
C LYS A 89 -21.03 -2.40 -2.08
N SER A 90 -22.03 -1.59 -1.73
CA SER A 90 -22.99 -1.03 -2.68
C SER A 90 -22.30 -0.14 -3.72
N ALA A 91 -21.39 0.74 -3.25
CA ALA A 91 -20.61 1.61 -4.12
C ALA A 91 -19.70 0.79 -5.08
N LEU A 92 -19.05 -0.26 -4.60
CA LEU A 92 -18.23 -1.16 -5.44
C LEU A 92 -19.07 -1.85 -6.51
N ARG A 93 -20.27 -2.36 -6.15
CA ARG A 93 -21.22 -2.96 -7.12
C ARG A 93 -21.67 -1.94 -8.16
N THR A 94 -21.94 -0.70 -7.75
CA THR A 94 -22.31 0.40 -8.66
C THR A 94 -21.19 0.71 -9.65
N LEU A 95 -19.93 0.55 -9.26
CA LEU A 95 -18.77 0.65 -10.16
C LEU A 95 -18.60 -0.57 -11.08
N GLY A 96 -19.43 -1.58 -10.94
CA GLY A 96 -19.43 -2.81 -11.75
C GLY A 96 -18.46 -3.88 -11.27
N LEU A 97 -17.98 -3.81 -10.03
CA LEU A 97 -17.12 -4.82 -9.44
C LEU A 97 -17.93 -5.97 -8.85
N THR A 98 -17.41 -7.19 -8.97
CA THR A 98 -17.91 -8.38 -8.26
C THR A 98 -17.13 -8.55 -6.97
N ILE A 99 -17.84 -8.64 -5.84
CA ILE A 99 -17.24 -8.72 -4.51
C ILE A 99 -17.00 -10.18 -4.13
N LYS A 100 -15.78 -10.49 -3.69
CA LYS A 100 -15.43 -11.70 -2.96
C LYS A 100 -15.04 -11.28 -1.54
N GLU A 101 -15.92 -11.51 -0.60
CA GLU A 101 -15.68 -11.19 0.81
C GLU A 101 -14.68 -12.16 1.42
N VAL A 102 -13.74 -11.63 2.20
CA VAL A 102 -12.65 -12.37 2.84
C VAL A 102 -12.49 -11.88 4.27
N GLU A 103 -13.17 -12.55 5.19
CA GLU A 103 -12.98 -12.31 6.62
C GLU A 103 -11.73 -13.05 7.11
N ILE A 104 -10.69 -12.29 7.48
CA ILE A 104 -9.36 -12.84 7.80
C ILE A 104 -9.39 -13.80 8.98
N THR A 105 -10.32 -13.62 9.93
CA THR A 105 -10.43 -14.46 11.13
C THR A 105 -11.15 -15.79 10.87
N GLN A 106 -11.82 -15.93 9.73
CA GLN A 106 -12.65 -17.09 9.39
C GLN A 106 -12.04 -18.03 8.34
N PHE A 107 -11.08 -17.53 7.56
CA PHE A 107 -10.44 -18.29 6.50
C PHE A 107 -9.01 -18.66 6.87
N ASP A 108 -8.55 -19.82 6.40
CA ASP A 108 -7.14 -20.17 6.52
C ASP A 108 -6.28 -19.36 5.50
N LYS A 109 -4.98 -19.31 5.77
CA LYS A 109 -4.04 -18.55 4.93
C LYS A 109 -4.08 -18.94 3.45
N ASN A 110 -4.26 -20.22 3.13
CA ASN A 110 -4.23 -20.69 1.74
C ASN A 110 -5.49 -20.23 1.01
N GLN A 111 -6.65 -20.27 1.67
CA GLN A 111 -7.91 -19.78 1.14
C GLN A 111 -7.82 -18.27 0.87
N ILE A 112 -7.33 -17.49 1.85
CA ILE A 112 -7.15 -16.05 1.69
C ILE A 112 -6.18 -15.75 0.54
N THR A 113 -5.03 -16.42 0.52
CA THR A 113 -4.02 -16.25 -0.53
C THR A 113 -4.60 -16.52 -1.92
N LYS A 114 -5.38 -17.60 -2.05
CA LYS A 114 -6.04 -17.93 -3.32
C LYS A 114 -6.98 -16.83 -3.75
N ILE A 115 -7.86 -16.34 -2.86
CA ILE A 115 -8.83 -15.29 -3.19
C ILE A 115 -8.11 -13.99 -3.56
N LEU A 116 -7.09 -13.58 -2.79
CA LEU A 116 -6.31 -12.37 -3.08
C LEU A 116 -5.59 -12.47 -4.42
N ASN A 117 -5.08 -13.65 -4.79
CA ASN A 117 -4.44 -13.87 -6.08
C ASN A 117 -5.44 -13.81 -7.25
N ASP A 118 -6.61 -14.41 -7.08
CA ASP A 118 -7.65 -14.52 -8.11
C ASP A 118 -8.40 -13.19 -8.36
N CYS A 119 -8.37 -12.25 -7.39
CA CYS A 119 -9.04 -10.97 -7.53
C CYS A 119 -8.18 -9.91 -8.23
N ASP A 120 -8.84 -9.01 -8.98
CA ASP A 120 -8.19 -7.89 -9.70
C ASP A 120 -7.76 -6.76 -8.77
N CYS A 121 -8.48 -6.56 -7.65
CA CYS A 121 -8.23 -5.50 -6.67
C CYS A 121 -8.41 -6.02 -5.25
N ILE A 122 -7.87 -5.26 -4.30
CA ILE A 122 -8.04 -5.47 -2.86
C ILE A 122 -8.76 -4.25 -2.30
N TYR A 123 -9.79 -4.48 -1.50
CA TYR A 123 -10.46 -3.46 -0.70
C TYR A 123 -10.35 -3.85 0.77
N VAL A 124 -9.89 -2.90 1.60
CA VAL A 124 -9.83 -3.06 3.05
C VAL A 124 -10.71 -2.00 3.70
N SER A 125 -11.73 -2.45 4.42
CA SER A 125 -12.73 -1.53 5.01
C SER A 125 -12.22 -0.81 6.25
N GLY A 126 -13.04 0.15 6.72
CA GLY A 126 -12.90 0.80 8.01
C GLY A 126 -13.22 -0.12 9.20
N GLY A 127 -13.07 0.44 10.40
CA GLY A 127 -13.23 -0.18 11.70
C GLY A 127 -11.97 0.00 12.56
N ASN A 128 -11.70 -0.91 13.51
CA ASN A 128 -10.57 -0.80 14.41
C ASN A 128 -9.24 -1.13 13.70
N THR A 129 -8.35 -0.14 13.63
CA THR A 129 -7.06 -0.22 12.95
C THR A 129 -6.12 -1.26 13.60
N PHE A 130 -6.10 -1.33 14.91
CA PHE A 130 -5.18 -2.20 15.66
C PHE A 130 -5.61 -3.66 15.59
N PHE A 131 -6.92 -3.91 15.68
CA PHE A 131 -7.47 -5.24 15.46
C PHE A 131 -7.18 -5.74 14.04
N LEU A 132 -7.42 -4.90 13.03
CA LEU A 132 -7.15 -5.23 11.64
C LEU A 132 -5.69 -5.68 11.43
N ILE A 133 -4.73 -4.84 11.83
CA ILE A 133 -3.32 -5.17 11.58
C ILE A 133 -2.84 -6.36 12.39
N GLN A 134 -3.38 -6.57 13.59
CA GLN A 134 -3.11 -7.77 14.40
C GLN A 134 -3.54 -9.03 13.67
N GLU A 135 -4.77 -9.08 13.16
CA GLU A 135 -5.29 -10.27 12.46
C GLU A 135 -4.57 -10.52 11.13
N LEU A 136 -4.25 -9.46 10.38
CA LEU A 136 -3.43 -9.58 9.18
C LEU A 136 -2.04 -10.18 9.48
N ARG A 137 -1.40 -9.78 10.57
CA ARG A 137 -0.08 -10.30 10.99
C ARG A 137 -0.14 -11.74 11.48
N LYS A 138 -1.14 -12.10 12.27
CA LYS A 138 -1.34 -13.48 12.75
C LYS A 138 -1.40 -14.49 11.61
N THR A 139 -2.01 -14.10 10.51
CA THR A 139 -2.13 -14.93 9.30
C THR A 139 -0.98 -14.75 8.32
N GLY A 140 -0.18 -13.68 8.45
CA GLY A 140 0.86 -13.27 7.51
C GLY A 140 0.31 -12.70 6.19
N ILE A 141 -0.95 -12.26 6.19
CA ILE A 141 -1.62 -11.64 5.04
C ILE A 141 -1.17 -10.19 4.86
N ASP A 142 -0.67 -9.53 5.91
CA ASP A 142 0.00 -8.23 5.85
C ASP A 142 1.10 -8.19 4.78
N LYS A 143 1.96 -9.21 4.76
CA LYS A 143 3.06 -9.35 3.78
C LYS A 143 2.53 -9.60 2.37
N LEU A 144 1.51 -10.43 2.24
CA LEU A 144 0.90 -10.73 0.94
C LEU A 144 0.23 -9.50 0.33
N ILE A 145 -0.52 -8.72 1.13
CA ILE A 145 -1.11 -7.45 0.67
C ILE A 145 -0.01 -6.52 0.17
N LYS A 146 1.06 -6.34 0.95
CA LYS A 146 2.19 -5.49 0.57
C LYS A 146 2.80 -5.93 -0.76
N GLU A 147 3.09 -7.22 -0.91
CA GLU A 147 3.64 -7.80 -2.14
C GLU A 147 2.73 -7.54 -3.36
N GLN A 148 1.44 -7.80 -3.23
CA GLN A 148 0.49 -7.59 -4.33
C GLN A 148 0.34 -6.12 -4.73
N VAL A 149 0.36 -5.21 -3.77
CA VAL A 149 0.34 -3.76 -4.04
C VAL A 149 1.62 -3.32 -4.75
N GLU A 150 2.78 -3.83 -4.32
CA GLU A 150 4.07 -3.56 -4.96
C GLU A 150 4.14 -4.13 -6.39
N MET A 151 3.44 -5.23 -6.65
CA MET A 151 3.25 -5.79 -7.99
C MET A 151 2.21 -5.04 -8.84
N GLY A 152 1.63 -3.95 -8.34
CA GLY A 152 0.72 -3.08 -9.08
C GLY A 152 -0.77 -3.46 -9.03
N LYS A 153 -1.18 -4.39 -8.15
CA LYS A 153 -2.60 -4.64 -7.90
C LYS A 153 -3.22 -3.40 -7.26
N LEU A 154 -4.39 -3.01 -7.73
CA LEU A 154 -5.12 -1.87 -7.17
C LEU A 154 -5.52 -2.17 -5.72
N TYR A 155 -5.08 -1.30 -4.81
CA TYR A 155 -5.49 -1.31 -3.41
C TYR A 155 -6.45 -0.15 -3.15
N ILE A 156 -7.55 -0.44 -2.47
CA ILE A 156 -8.54 0.54 -2.02
C ILE A 156 -8.61 0.42 -0.50
N GLY A 157 -8.23 1.48 0.21
CA GLY A 157 -8.28 1.55 1.67
C GLY A 157 -9.34 2.55 2.12
N GLU A 158 -10.17 2.14 3.07
CA GLU A 158 -11.13 2.99 3.75
C GLU A 158 -10.78 3.07 5.23
N SER A 159 -10.67 4.28 5.80
CA SER A 159 -10.42 4.54 7.23
C SER A 159 -9.26 3.67 7.78
N ALA A 160 -9.52 2.66 8.60
CA ALA A 160 -8.50 1.71 9.09
C ALA A 160 -7.67 1.10 7.95
N GLY A 161 -8.31 0.70 6.84
CA GLY A 161 -7.63 0.20 5.65
C GLY A 161 -6.72 1.24 4.98
N THR A 162 -6.99 2.53 5.16
CA THR A 162 -6.10 3.63 4.75
C THR A 162 -4.92 3.76 5.70
N ILE A 163 -5.17 3.78 7.00
CA ILE A 163 -4.19 4.03 8.07
C ILE A 163 -3.10 2.96 8.08
N ILE A 164 -3.44 1.68 7.91
CA ILE A 164 -2.47 0.58 7.99
C ILE A 164 -1.35 0.63 6.95
N LEU A 165 -1.52 1.40 5.85
CA LEU A 165 -0.46 1.53 4.84
C LEU A 165 0.70 2.43 5.29
N SER A 166 0.52 3.23 6.35
CA SER A 166 1.54 4.13 6.92
C SER A 166 2.78 3.36 7.40
N PRO A 167 3.92 4.05 7.63
CA PRO A 167 5.08 3.43 8.24
C PRO A 167 4.83 3.01 9.70
N ASN A 168 3.99 3.76 10.43
CA ASN A 168 3.62 3.51 11.82
C ASN A 168 2.19 3.98 12.06
N ILE A 169 1.42 3.24 12.87
CA ILE A 169 0.00 3.51 13.12
C ILE A 169 -0.26 4.03 14.54
N GLU A 170 0.77 4.39 15.31
CA GLU A 170 0.62 4.81 16.70
C GLU A 170 -0.31 6.02 16.86
N TYR A 171 -0.27 6.95 15.89
CA TYR A 171 -1.14 8.13 15.88
C TYR A 171 -2.65 7.79 15.85
N ALA A 172 -3.02 6.60 15.35
CA ALA A 172 -4.41 6.13 15.32
C ALA A 172 -5.00 5.86 16.73
N LYS A 173 -4.17 5.79 17.78
CA LYS A 173 -4.63 5.73 19.19
C LYS A 173 -5.57 6.89 19.58
N LYS A 174 -5.55 7.96 18.83
CA LYS A 174 -6.46 9.11 19.06
C LYS A 174 -7.86 8.85 18.51
N MET A 175 -8.01 7.87 17.62
CA MET A 175 -9.27 7.56 16.93
C MET A 175 -9.82 6.21 17.36
N ASP A 176 -8.95 5.21 17.55
CA ASP A 176 -9.33 3.83 17.80
C ASP A 176 -8.86 3.37 19.19
N ASP A 177 -9.71 2.61 19.85
CA ASP A 177 -9.32 1.89 21.07
C ASP A 177 -8.41 0.70 20.69
N TYR A 178 -7.18 0.74 21.17
CA TYR A 178 -6.19 -0.28 20.90
C TYR A 178 -6.04 -1.30 22.03
N LEU A 179 -6.73 -1.12 23.17
CA LEU A 179 -6.59 -1.97 24.34
C LEU A 179 -7.70 -3.02 24.47
N THR A 180 -8.93 -2.65 24.20
CA THR A 180 -10.10 -3.53 24.41
C THR A 180 -10.03 -4.77 23.53
N LEU A 181 -9.79 -4.62 22.23
CA LEU A 181 -9.72 -5.73 21.28
C LEU A 181 -8.31 -6.34 21.17
N THR A 182 -7.29 -5.57 21.53
CA THR A 182 -5.89 -5.97 21.36
C THR A 182 -5.04 -5.62 22.59
N PRO A 183 -5.34 -6.21 23.77
CA PRO A 183 -4.76 -5.77 25.07
C PRO A 183 -3.24 -5.91 25.15
N ASN A 184 -2.62 -6.75 24.32
CA ASN A 184 -1.17 -6.96 24.28
C ASN A 184 -0.52 -6.30 23.05
N PHE A 185 -1.24 -5.42 22.34
CA PHE A 185 -0.71 -4.80 21.15
C PHE A 185 0.36 -3.75 21.50
N ASN A 186 1.57 -3.98 21.02
CA ASN A 186 2.73 -3.15 21.33
C ASN A 186 3.62 -2.85 20.10
N ASP A 187 3.33 -3.43 18.94
CA ASP A 187 4.05 -3.14 17.69
C ASP A 187 3.17 -2.31 16.76
N PHE A 188 3.41 -1.01 16.74
CA PHE A 188 2.68 -0.02 15.94
C PHE A 188 3.24 0.17 14.52
N THR A 189 4.16 -0.67 14.06
CA THR A 189 4.64 -0.64 12.67
C THR A 189 3.46 -0.85 11.72
N GLY A 190 3.29 -0.01 10.70
CA GLY A 190 2.30 -0.21 9.64
C GLY A 190 2.83 -1.12 8.53
N LEU A 191 2.12 -1.21 7.41
CA LEU A 191 2.60 -1.96 6.25
C LEU A 191 3.79 -1.25 5.55
N GLY A 192 3.97 0.05 5.77
CA GLY A 192 5.06 0.83 5.18
C GLY A 192 5.03 0.82 3.65
N ILE A 193 3.84 0.88 3.08
CA ILE A 193 3.63 0.93 1.62
C ILE A 193 3.71 2.37 1.12
N ILE A 194 3.33 3.33 1.97
CA ILE A 194 3.42 4.77 1.77
C ILE A 194 4.41 5.37 2.78
N ASP A 195 4.93 6.57 2.52
CA ASP A 195 5.92 7.29 3.32
C ASP A 195 5.34 8.49 4.08
N PHE A 196 4.02 8.56 4.19
CA PHE A 196 3.27 9.60 4.89
C PHE A 196 2.18 8.98 5.78
N TYR A 197 1.50 9.81 6.54
CA TYR A 197 0.50 9.43 7.54
C TYR A 197 -0.86 10.06 7.18
N PRO A 198 -1.82 9.31 6.59
CA PRO A 198 -3.17 9.81 6.33
C PRO A 198 -3.89 10.11 7.64
N VAL A 199 -4.44 11.32 7.78
CA VAL A 199 -5.37 11.64 8.86
C VAL A 199 -6.77 11.61 8.27
N VAL A 200 -7.41 10.45 8.39
CA VAL A 200 -8.76 10.22 7.85
C VAL A 200 -9.83 10.93 8.69
N HIS A 201 -11.00 11.17 8.12
CA HIS A 201 -12.12 11.84 8.76
C HIS A 201 -11.79 13.25 9.31
N PHE A 202 -10.79 13.90 8.71
CA PHE A 202 -10.33 15.22 9.18
C PHE A 202 -11.48 16.24 9.20
N ASN A 203 -11.72 16.84 10.39
CA ASN A 203 -12.84 17.74 10.65
C ASN A 203 -14.22 17.18 10.29
N CYS A 204 -14.42 15.87 10.41
CA CYS A 204 -15.69 15.20 10.15
C CYS A 204 -16.21 14.56 11.45
N PHE A 205 -17.51 14.76 11.76
CA PHE A 205 -18.18 14.11 12.87
C PHE A 205 -18.08 12.57 12.75
N PRO A 206 -17.77 11.86 13.83
CA PRO A 206 -17.51 12.31 15.21
C PRO A 206 -16.00 12.50 15.53
N PHE A 207 -15.12 12.61 14.53
CA PHE A 207 -13.66 12.56 14.68
C PHE A 207 -12.98 13.93 14.72
N GLU A 208 -13.72 15.05 14.82
CA GLU A 208 -13.15 16.40 14.77
C GLU A 208 -12.09 16.63 15.83
N GLU A 209 -12.38 16.22 17.08
CA GLU A 209 -11.44 16.39 18.19
C GLU A 209 -10.25 15.46 18.05
N ALA A 210 -10.50 14.17 17.74
CA ALA A 210 -9.48 13.17 17.55
C ALA A 210 -8.47 13.57 16.46
N THR A 211 -8.98 14.07 15.32
CA THR A 211 -8.11 14.49 14.20
C THR A 211 -7.34 15.77 14.51
N ARG A 212 -7.92 16.73 15.27
CA ARG A 212 -7.16 17.89 15.76
C ARG A 212 -6.03 17.48 16.72
N ASN A 213 -6.30 16.53 17.62
CA ASN A 213 -5.28 16.00 18.53
C ASN A 213 -4.14 15.32 17.77
N ILE A 214 -4.45 14.57 16.70
CA ILE A 214 -3.42 14.01 15.83
C ILE A 214 -2.56 15.11 15.21
N ILE A 215 -3.16 16.16 14.63
CA ILE A 215 -2.40 17.26 14.04
C ILE A 215 -1.48 17.93 15.07
N ASN A 216 -1.97 18.15 16.29
CA ASN A 216 -1.22 18.83 17.33
C ASN A 216 -0.05 17.99 17.86
N GLU A 217 -0.27 16.71 18.12
CA GLU A 217 0.75 15.83 18.73
C GLU A 217 1.75 15.26 17.71
N TYR A 218 1.27 14.95 16.51
CA TYR A 218 2.07 14.31 15.48
C TYR A 218 2.42 15.22 14.30
N GLY A 219 2.27 16.54 14.44
CA GLY A 219 2.55 17.52 13.38
C GLY A 219 4.00 17.52 12.87
N HIS A 220 4.92 16.84 13.56
CA HIS A 220 6.28 16.60 13.09
C HIS A 220 6.39 15.50 12.02
N LEU A 221 5.33 14.70 11.84
CA LEU A 221 5.25 13.67 10.80
C LEU A 221 4.70 14.26 9.49
N PRO A 222 4.97 13.65 8.32
CA PRO A 222 4.36 14.04 7.06
C PRO A 222 2.88 13.63 6.99
N LEU A 223 2.04 14.33 7.76
CA LEU A 223 0.60 14.08 7.83
C LEU A 223 -0.09 14.52 6.53
N LYS A 224 -1.09 13.76 6.10
CA LYS A 224 -1.98 14.10 4.98
C LYS A 224 -3.45 14.02 5.42
N PRO A 225 -4.02 15.12 5.93
CA PRO A 225 -5.44 15.17 6.32
C PRO A 225 -6.33 15.05 5.10
N ILE A 226 -7.37 14.22 5.21
CA ILE A 226 -8.45 14.09 4.23
C ILE A 226 -9.82 14.01 4.92
N THR A 227 -10.78 14.74 4.37
CA THR A 227 -12.18 14.70 4.79
C THR A 227 -12.89 13.47 4.24
N ASN A 228 -14.17 13.24 4.63
CA ASN A 228 -14.97 12.16 4.04
C ASN A 228 -15.22 12.34 2.53
N GLN A 229 -15.08 13.57 2.00
CA GLN A 229 -15.28 13.88 0.58
C GLN A 229 -13.99 13.94 -0.22
N GLN A 230 -12.87 13.47 0.35
CA GLN A 230 -11.56 13.48 -0.30
C GLN A 230 -10.95 12.08 -0.33
N ALA A 231 -10.11 11.85 -1.33
CA ALA A 231 -9.31 10.65 -1.48
C ALA A 231 -7.86 11.00 -1.84
N ILE A 232 -6.92 10.21 -1.31
CA ILE A 232 -5.52 10.20 -1.75
C ILE A 232 -5.40 9.16 -2.86
N VAL A 233 -4.95 9.58 -4.03
CA VAL A 233 -4.71 8.70 -5.19
C VAL A 233 -3.23 8.62 -5.45
N ILE A 234 -2.69 7.41 -5.53
CA ILE A 234 -1.29 7.15 -5.81
C ILE A 234 -1.18 6.34 -7.11
N THR A 235 -0.40 6.86 -8.05
CA THR A 235 -0.08 6.17 -9.31
C THR A 235 1.43 6.26 -9.54
N GLY A 236 2.11 5.13 -9.39
CA GLY A 236 3.57 5.10 -9.32
C GLY A 236 4.08 5.90 -8.12
N ASP A 237 4.86 6.95 -8.38
CA ASP A 237 5.38 7.86 -7.36
C ASP A 237 4.53 9.13 -7.18
N ALA A 238 3.51 9.33 -8.03
CA ALA A 238 2.64 10.50 -7.97
C ALA A 238 1.57 10.33 -6.89
N VAL A 239 1.46 11.31 -5.99
CA VAL A 239 0.46 11.37 -4.91
C VAL A 239 -0.40 12.61 -5.11
N SER A 240 -1.73 12.44 -5.14
CA SER A 240 -2.69 13.53 -5.29
C SER A 240 -3.82 13.40 -4.29
N ILE A 241 -4.31 14.50 -3.76
CA ILE A 241 -5.55 14.57 -2.97
C ILE A 241 -6.64 15.13 -3.87
N LEU A 242 -7.70 14.37 -4.07
CA LEU A 242 -8.82 14.70 -4.94
C LEU A 242 -10.12 14.75 -4.14
N GLY A 243 -11.08 15.52 -4.60
CA GLY A 243 -12.40 15.68 -3.95
C GLY A 243 -12.66 17.11 -3.54
N LYS A 244 -13.77 17.30 -2.82
CA LYS A 244 -14.18 18.65 -2.37
C LYS A 244 -13.39 19.02 -1.12
N THR A 245 -12.71 20.16 -1.14
CA THR A 245 -12.25 20.82 0.09
C THR A 245 -13.45 21.40 0.82
N SER A 246 -13.61 21.12 2.13
CA SER A 246 -14.50 21.91 2.95
C SER A 246 -14.06 23.37 2.83
N LYS A 247 -14.96 24.26 2.37
CA LYS A 247 -14.71 25.70 2.54
C LYS A 247 -14.61 25.92 4.04
N THR A 248 -13.45 26.35 4.50
CA THR A 248 -13.31 26.99 5.81
C THR A 248 -14.17 28.26 5.73
N GLU A 249 -15.35 28.25 6.40
CA GLU A 249 -16.04 29.49 6.74
C GLU A 249 -15.30 30.18 7.86
#